data_ffb49ef5ccc6ddcccdc4a45f91a5da2e
#
_entry.id   ffb49ef5ccc6ddcccdc4a45f91a5da2e
#
_cell.length_a   1.000
_cell.length_b   1.000
_cell.length_c   1.000
_cell.angle_alpha   90.00
_cell.angle_beta   90.00
_cell.angle_gamma   90.00
#
_symmetry.space_group_name_H-M   'P 1'
#
loop_
_entity.id
_entity.type
_entity.pdbx_description
1 polymer ?
#
loop_
_entity_poly.entity_id
_entity_poly.type
_entity_poly.pdbx_seq_one_letter_code
_entity_poly.pdbx_strand_id
1 'polypeptide(L)'
;MNILTVFLFSLTLWSNSFNDSTDMAKKVFPPSELIINEDGSAFHLHLRPEQLADRVILVGDPGRVATVAAHFDEQECEVSSREFHSITGMYQGKRITVLSTGIGCDNIDIVMTELDALANIDFTTRTEKDEHRTLTIVRIGTCGGLQPFTPTGSFIASVKSIGFDGLLNYYAGRNDVCDLQLEEAFKQHMDWSPLKGSPYVAIANPELIERIAQDDMVRGYTIACGGFYGPQGRQIRLQIQDPDQNKKVEAFEYDGMKICNFEMESSALAGLSSLLGHHAMTCCMVIANRYTTEMNTNYKNTIDTLIEKVISRI
;
A
#
# COMPACT_ATOMS: atom_id res chain seq x y z
N MET A 1 -59.46 -35.89 -37.33
CA MET A 1 -60.13 -34.61 -37.67
C MET A 1 -59.95 -33.67 -36.52
N ASN A 2 -59.17 -32.60 -36.75
CA ASN A 2 -58.63 -31.65 -35.78
C ASN A 2 -59.69 -30.67 -35.29
N ILE A 3 -59.64 -30.30 -34.03
CA ILE A 3 -60.15 -29.01 -33.58
C ILE A 3 -59.12 -28.46 -32.56
N LEU A 4 -58.39 -27.42 -33.02
CA LEU A 4 -57.54 -26.55 -32.22
C LEU A 4 -58.45 -25.62 -31.37
N THR A 5 -58.25 -25.61 -30.07
CA THR A 5 -58.86 -24.59 -29.20
C THR A 5 -57.75 -23.67 -28.72
N VAL A 6 -57.77 -22.40 -29.19
CA VAL A 6 -56.89 -21.34 -28.78
C VAL A 6 -57.44 -20.70 -27.50
N PHE A 7 -56.70 -20.76 -26.39
CA PHE A 7 -56.98 -19.96 -25.20
C PHE A 7 -56.12 -18.68 -25.22
N LEU A 8 -56.78 -17.56 -25.41
CA LEU A 8 -56.22 -16.23 -25.15
C LEU A 8 -56.25 -15.96 -23.64
N PHE A 9 -55.06 -15.91 -23.02
CA PHE A 9 -54.93 -15.31 -21.68
C PHE A 9 -54.53 -13.84 -21.86
N SER A 10 -55.41 -12.93 -21.39
CA SER A 10 -55.14 -11.52 -21.26
C SER A 10 -54.17 -11.32 -20.07
N LEU A 11 -52.93 -10.87 -20.38
CA LEU A 11 -52.01 -10.37 -19.36
C LEU A 11 -52.40 -8.94 -19.00
N THR A 12 -53.03 -8.77 -17.84
CA THR A 12 -53.12 -7.49 -17.15
C THR A 12 -51.77 -7.24 -16.45
N LEU A 13 -50.99 -6.33 -17.03
CA LEU A 13 -49.79 -5.77 -16.39
C LEU A 13 -50.20 -4.96 -15.16
N TRP A 14 -49.92 -5.53 -14.00
CA TRP A 14 -49.92 -4.80 -12.74
C TRP A 14 -48.53 -4.22 -12.53
N SER A 15 -48.33 -2.97 -12.92
CA SER A 15 -47.15 -2.20 -12.57
C SER A 15 -47.21 -1.82 -11.10
N ASN A 16 -46.69 -2.69 -10.23
CA ASN A 16 -46.35 -2.29 -8.90
C ASN A 16 -44.94 -1.65 -8.98
N SER A 17 -44.90 -0.33 -9.04
CA SER A 17 -43.72 0.45 -8.70
C SER A 17 -43.45 0.28 -7.20
N PHE A 18 -42.73 -0.72 -6.82
CA PHE A 18 -42.04 -0.76 -5.52
C PHE A 18 -40.90 0.23 -5.60
N ASN A 19 -41.16 1.47 -5.17
CA ASN A 19 -40.12 2.34 -4.66
C ASN A 19 -39.72 1.77 -3.28
N ASP A 20 -38.88 0.73 -3.30
CA ASP A 20 -38.25 0.23 -2.08
C ASP A 20 -36.88 0.94 -1.94
N SER A 21 -36.95 2.25 -1.66
CA SER A 21 -35.81 2.91 -0.97
C SER A 21 -35.86 2.44 0.48
N THR A 22 -35.49 1.20 0.74
CA THR A 22 -35.10 0.76 2.06
C THR A 22 -33.80 1.54 2.36
N ASP A 23 -33.97 2.59 3.14
CA ASP A 23 -32.89 3.27 3.85
C ASP A 23 -32.27 2.21 4.79
N MET A 24 -31.31 1.43 4.24
CA MET A 24 -30.61 0.42 5.03
C MET A 24 -29.82 1.19 6.07
N ALA A 25 -30.21 1.05 7.33
CA ALA A 25 -29.52 1.68 8.44
C ALA A 25 -28.01 1.42 8.33
N LYS A 26 -27.20 2.49 8.33
CA LYS A 26 -25.75 2.39 8.26
C LYS A 26 -25.21 1.44 9.33
N LYS A 27 -24.25 0.59 8.96
CA LYS A 27 -23.56 -0.27 9.91
C LYS A 27 -22.83 0.58 10.94
N VAL A 28 -23.12 0.34 12.22
CA VAL A 28 -22.41 0.96 13.34
C VAL A 28 -21.23 0.05 13.72
N PHE A 29 -20.01 0.57 13.67
CA PHE A 29 -18.82 -0.18 14.07
C PHE A 29 -18.72 -0.27 15.60
N PRO A 30 -18.74 -1.47 16.20
CA PRO A 30 -18.65 -1.60 17.65
C PRO A 30 -17.28 -1.16 18.19
N PRO A 31 -17.16 -0.77 19.47
CA PRO A 31 -15.90 -0.32 20.07
C PRO A 31 -14.74 -1.32 19.99
N SER A 32 -15.04 -2.62 19.90
CA SER A 32 -14.04 -3.67 19.74
C SER A 32 -13.43 -3.75 18.33
N GLU A 33 -14.16 -3.25 17.32
CA GLU A 33 -13.70 -3.26 15.92
C GLU A 33 -13.01 -1.94 15.55
N LEU A 34 -13.59 -0.81 15.92
CA LEU A 34 -13.00 0.51 15.76
C LEU A 34 -12.74 1.11 17.14
N ILE A 35 -11.49 1.07 17.57
CA ILE A 35 -11.10 1.65 18.86
C ILE A 35 -10.83 3.15 18.66
N ILE A 36 -11.50 3.98 19.41
CA ILE A 36 -11.33 5.44 19.44
C ILE A 36 -10.90 5.81 20.86
N ASN A 37 -9.83 6.58 20.98
CA ASN A 37 -9.35 7.06 22.26
C ASN A 37 -10.31 8.09 22.88
N GLU A 38 -10.19 8.37 24.17
CA GLU A 38 -11.05 9.32 24.89
C GLU A 38 -10.99 10.75 24.32
N ASP A 39 -9.85 11.11 23.70
CA ASP A 39 -9.63 12.41 23.06
C ASP A 39 -10.19 12.47 21.61
N GLY A 40 -10.83 11.41 21.14
CA GLY A 40 -11.38 11.29 19.79
C GLY A 40 -10.39 10.90 18.71
N SER A 41 -9.17 10.51 19.06
CA SER A 41 -8.15 10.06 18.11
C SER A 41 -8.27 8.57 17.80
N ALA A 42 -7.69 8.14 16.66
CA ALA A 42 -7.51 6.74 16.29
C ALA A 42 -6.55 6.05 17.26
N PHE A 43 -6.76 4.77 17.51
CA PHE A 43 -6.13 4.08 18.65
C PHE A 43 -4.61 4.02 18.60
N HIS A 44 -4.04 3.65 17.45
CA HIS A 44 -2.59 3.53 17.32
C HIS A 44 -1.94 4.82 16.84
N LEU A 45 -2.51 5.45 15.81
CA LEU A 45 -1.95 6.66 15.21
C LEU A 45 -2.09 7.90 16.08
N HIS A 46 -3.05 7.93 17.01
CA HIS A 46 -3.41 9.07 17.82
C HIS A 46 -3.75 10.35 17.02
N LEU A 47 -4.01 10.21 15.73
CA LEU A 47 -4.53 11.28 14.88
C LEU A 47 -6.03 11.41 15.05
N ARG A 48 -6.51 12.65 14.99
CA ARG A 48 -7.94 12.97 14.85
C ARG A 48 -8.28 13.26 13.39
N PRO A 49 -9.56 13.07 12.96
CA PRO A 49 -9.98 13.27 11.58
C PRO A 49 -9.57 14.60 10.95
N GLU A 50 -9.63 15.70 11.70
CA GLU A 50 -9.27 17.04 11.23
C GLU A 50 -7.76 17.25 11.04
N GLN A 51 -6.94 16.41 11.67
CA GLN A 51 -5.49 16.47 11.57
C GLN A 51 -4.93 15.79 10.31
N LEU A 52 -5.74 14.93 9.66
CA LEU A 52 -5.33 14.18 8.47
C LEU A 52 -5.52 15.00 7.19
N ALA A 53 -4.47 15.12 6.38
CA ALA A 53 -4.54 15.68 5.03
C ALA A 53 -4.95 14.63 3.98
N ASP A 54 -5.42 15.07 2.78
CA ASP A 54 -5.73 14.16 1.67
C ASP A 54 -4.47 13.58 1.02
N ARG A 55 -3.33 14.28 1.15
CA ARG A 55 -2.02 13.82 0.70
C ARG A 55 -1.23 13.30 1.88
N VAL A 56 -0.80 12.05 1.79
CA VAL A 56 -0.07 11.38 2.87
C VAL A 56 1.27 10.85 2.35
N ILE A 57 2.33 11.22 3.03
CA ILE A 57 3.66 10.64 2.80
C ILE A 57 3.95 9.66 3.93
N LEU A 58 4.15 8.38 3.59
CA LEU A 58 4.54 7.36 4.55
C LEU A 58 6.05 7.14 4.52
N VAL A 59 6.63 6.98 5.71
CA VAL A 59 8.05 6.64 5.88
C VAL A 59 8.16 5.50 6.90
N GLY A 60 9.19 4.65 6.80
CA GLY A 60 9.39 3.56 7.76
C GLY A 60 9.96 4.07 9.09
N ASP A 61 10.95 4.95 9.03
CA ASP A 61 11.70 5.46 10.19
C ASP A 61 11.02 6.71 10.77
N PRO A 62 10.65 6.71 12.08
CA PRO A 62 10.12 7.91 12.75
C PRO A 62 11.02 9.15 12.62
N GLY A 63 12.34 8.96 12.60
CA GLY A 63 13.29 10.06 12.43
C GLY A 63 13.20 10.73 11.06
N ARG A 64 12.68 10.04 10.03
CA ARG A 64 12.49 10.61 8.69
C ARG A 64 11.28 11.53 8.60
N VAL A 65 10.33 11.45 9.52
CA VAL A 65 9.17 12.35 9.57
C VAL A 65 9.62 13.81 9.66
N ALA A 66 10.52 14.12 10.59
CA ALA A 66 11.09 15.46 10.73
C ALA A 66 11.87 15.91 9.48
N THR A 67 12.56 14.98 8.79
CA THR A 67 13.28 15.29 7.54
C THR A 67 12.31 15.72 6.43
N VAL A 68 11.18 15.00 6.27
CA VAL A 68 10.15 15.40 5.29
C VAL A 68 9.48 16.70 5.70
N ALA A 69 9.11 16.85 6.97
CA ALA A 69 8.42 18.03 7.48
C ALA A 69 9.32 19.30 7.49
N ALA A 70 10.65 19.16 7.40
CA ALA A 70 11.56 20.28 7.23
C ALA A 70 11.37 21.02 5.89
N HIS A 71 10.72 20.41 4.89
CA HIS A 71 10.35 21.04 3.62
C HIS A 71 9.02 21.78 3.69
N PHE A 72 8.23 21.66 4.76
CA PHE A 72 6.95 22.35 4.90
C PHE A 72 7.15 23.85 5.13
N ASP A 73 6.31 24.65 4.48
CA ASP A 73 6.25 26.09 4.69
C ASP A 73 5.73 26.44 6.09
N GLU A 74 4.81 25.60 6.60
CA GLU A 74 4.19 25.72 7.91
C GLU A 74 3.84 24.32 8.43
N GLN A 75 4.06 24.09 9.73
CA GLN A 75 3.63 22.86 10.44
C GLN A 75 2.40 23.20 11.29
N GLU A 76 1.30 22.44 11.09
CA GLU A 76 0.03 22.66 11.79
C GLU A 76 -0.08 21.87 13.09
N CYS A 77 0.31 20.58 13.04
CA CYS A 77 0.28 19.70 14.21
C CYS A 77 1.30 18.57 14.11
N GLU A 78 1.71 18.10 15.26
CA GLU A 78 2.59 16.98 15.45
C GLU A 78 1.99 16.01 16.47
N VAL A 79 2.00 14.69 16.16
CA VAL A 79 1.49 13.63 17.03
C VAL A 79 2.49 12.48 17.04
N SER A 80 2.74 11.90 18.21
CA SER A 80 3.62 10.74 18.34
C SER A 80 3.03 9.71 19.30
N SER A 81 2.94 8.46 18.83
CA SER A 81 2.47 7.32 19.59
C SER A 81 3.18 6.07 19.12
N ARG A 82 3.89 5.38 19.99
CA ARG A 82 4.69 4.20 19.66
C ARG A 82 5.70 4.52 18.54
N GLU A 83 5.70 3.70 17.45
CA GLU A 83 6.48 3.93 16.23
C GLU A 83 5.79 4.88 15.23
N PHE A 84 4.56 5.27 15.50
CA PHE A 84 3.77 6.18 14.66
C PHE A 84 4.02 7.62 15.09
N HIS A 85 4.76 8.34 14.26
CA HIS A 85 5.03 9.76 14.40
C HIS A 85 4.49 10.48 13.18
N SER A 86 3.72 11.53 13.34
CA SER A 86 3.14 12.29 12.25
C SER A 86 3.30 13.80 12.43
N ILE A 87 3.51 14.48 11.32
CA ILE A 87 3.46 15.95 11.22
C ILE A 87 2.58 16.29 10.03
N THR A 88 1.58 17.13 10.26
CA THR A 88 0.74 17.70 9.20
C THR A 88 1.10 19.17 9.02
N GLY A 89 1.18 19.62 7.77
CA GLY A 89 1.54 20.99 7.44
C GLY A 89 1.28 21.34 5.99
N MET A 90 1.75 22.52 5.59
CA MET A 90 1.59 23.07 4.25
C MET A 90 2.89 23.03 3.48
N TYR A 91 2.85 22.65 2.22
CA TYR A 91 3.93 22.71 1.27
C TYR A 91 3.42 23.29 -0.05
N GLN A 92 3.86 24.48 -0.42
CA GLN A 92 3.45 25.16 -1.67
C GLN A 92 1.93 25.17 -1.90
N GLY A 93 1.17 25.48 -0.85
CA GLY A 93 -0.29 25.52 -0.90
C GLY A 93 -0.99 24.15 -0.85
N LYS A 94 -0.25 23.04 -0.72
CA LYS A 94 -0.79 21.70 -0.53
C LYS A 94 -0.69 21.30 0.93
N ARG A 95 -1.80 20.84 1.53
CA ARG A 95 -1.80 20.25 2.87
C ARG A 95 -1.32 18.79 2.79
N ILE A 96 -0.32 18.43 3.57
CA ILE A 96 0.32 17.10 3.56
C ILE A 96 0.47 16.60 4.99
N THR A 97 0.16 15.34 5.21
CA THR A 97 0.51 14.61 6.42
C THR A 97 1.69 13.69 6.12
N VAL A 98 2.80 13.81 6.83
CA VAL A 98 3.85 12.79 6.86
C VAL A 98 3.69 11.93 8.09
N LEU A 99 3.79 10.60 7.93
CA LEU A 99 3.56 9.62 8.99
C LEU A 99 4.58 8.49 8.91
N SER A 100 5.19 8.13 10.04
CA SER A 100 5.99 6.90 10.12
C SER A 100 5.11 5.68 10.36
N THR A 101 5.48 4.57 9.72
CA THR A 101 4.76 3.30 9.83
C THR A 101 5.50 2.28 10.70
N GLY A 102 6.76 2.51 11.04
CA GLY A 102 7.63 1.41 11.47
C GLY A 102 7.97 0.49 10.30
N ILE A 103 8.19 -0.79 10.57
CA ILE A 103 8.66 -1.80 9.60
C ILE A 103 7.61 -2.91 9.47
N GLY A 104 7.29 -3.27 8.23
CA GLY A 104 6.54 -4.48 7.90
C GLY A 104 5.08 -4.25 7.54
N CYS A 105 4.51 -5.26 6.85
CA CYS A 105 3.15 -5.21 6.34
C CYS A 105 2.07 -5.23 7.41
N ASP A 106 2.33 -5.82 8.58
CA ASP A 106 1.47 -5.82 9.74
C ASP A 106 1.24 -4.40 10.29
N ASN A 107 2.27 -3.56 10.31
CA ASN A 107 2.11 -2.14 10.65
C ASN A 107 1.35 -1.38 9.56
N ILE A 108 1.53 -1.73 8.28
CA ILE A 108 0.77 -1.12 7.18
C ILE A 108 -0.73 -1.45 7.29
N ASP A 109 -1.08 -2.63 7.77
CA ASP A 109 -2.47 -2.99 8.06
C ASP A 109 -3.13 -2.02 9.05
N ILE A 110 -2.45 -1.75 10.16
CA ILE A 110 -2.89 -0.77 11.16
C ILE A 110 -3.01 0.63 10.54
N VAL A 111 -1.94 1.08 9.88
CA VAL A 111 -1.87 2.44 9.31
C VAL A 111 -2.97 2.66 8.28
N MET A 112 -3.14 1.75 7.33
CA MET A 112 -4.13 1.92 6.27
C MET A 112 -5.56 1.86 6.78
N THR A 113 -5.86 0.94 7.72
CA THR A 113 -7.18 0.83 8.32
C THR A 113 -7.53 2.08 9.15
N GLU A 114 -6.58 2.60 9.94
CA GLU A 114 -6.84 3.80 10.74
C GLU A 114 -6.85 5.09 9.92
N LEU A 115 -6.05 5.22 8.85
CA LEU A 115 -6.12 6.34 7.92
C LEU A 115 -7.46 6.38 7.18
N ASP A 116 -7.95 5.22 6.72
CA ASP A 116 -9.27 5.13 6.11
C ASP A 116 -10.38 5.46 7.10
N ALA A 117 -10.30 4.96 8.33
CA ALA A 117 -11.26 5.28 9.37
C ALA A 117 -11.32 6.80 9.67
N LEU A 118 -10.16 7.46 9.78
CA LEU A 118 -10.07 8.92 9.94
C LEU A 118 -10.69 9.68 8.76
N ALA A 119 -10.51 9.17 7.54
CA ALA A 119 -11.04 9.78 6.33
C ALA A 119 -12.54 9.54 6.16
N ASN A 120 -13.03 8.31 6.39
CA ASN A 120 -14.31 7.82 5.88
C ASN A 120 -15.31 7.39 6.95
N ILE A 121 -14.94 7.39 8.24
CA ILE A 121 -15.86 7.08 9.34
C ILE A 121 -16.11 8.34 10.18
N ASP A 122 -17.36 8.58 10.51
CA ASP A 122 -17.75 9.54 11.53
C ASP A 122 -17.51 8.90 12.91
N PHE A 123 -16.52 9.39 13.66
CA PHE A 123 -16.15 8.84 14.96
C PHE A 123 -17.22 9.08 16.05
N THR A 124 -18.14 10.03 15.86
CA THR A 124 -19.24 10.30 16.79
C THR A 124 -20.34 9.26 16.65
N THR A 125 -20.79 9.00 15.42
CA THR A 125 -21.84 8.03 15.13
C THR A 125 -21.30 6.61 14.92
N ARG A 126 -19.99 6.47 14.68
CA ARG A 126 -19.30 5.23 14.37
C ARG A 126 -19.84 4.55 13.11
N THR A 127 -20.20 5.35 12.11
CA THR A 127 -20.75 4.88 10.83
C THR A 127 -19.94 5.46 9.67
N GLU A 128 -19.99 4.81 8.52
CA GLU A 128 -19.41 5.36 7.30
C GLU A 128 -20.04 6.72 6.95
N LYS A 129 -19.21 7.65 6.48
CA LYS A 129 -19.65 8.93 5.92
C LYS A 129 -20.40 8.70 4.61
N ASP A 130 -21.27 9.64 4.21
CA ASP A 130 -22.00 9.55 2.93
C ASP A 130 -21.08 9.75 1.73
N GLU A 131 -20.08 10.61 1.87
CA GLU A 131 -19.09 10.92 0.84
C GLU A 131 -17.77 10.26 1.18
N HIS A 132 -17.26 9.46 0.22
CA HIS A 132 -15.96 8.83 0.34
C HIS A 132 -14.84 9.85 0.07
N ARG A 133 -13.92 9.96 1.02
CA ARG A 133 -12.71 10.79 0.92
C ARG A 133 -11.54 9.92 0.46
N THR A 134 -11.11 10.08 -0.78
CA THR A 134 -9.95 9.36 -1.33
C THR A 134 -8.65 10.01 -0.91
N LEU A 135 -7.75 9.25 -0.31
CA LEU A 135 -6.41 9.67 0.05
C LEU A 135 -5.44 9.39 -1.10
N THR A 136 -4.45 10.27 -1.27
CA THR A 136 -3.28 10.06 -2.15
C THR A 136 -2.07 9.78 -1.28
N ILE A 137 -1.52 8.57 -1.38
CA ILE A 137 -0.51 8.07 -0.45
C ILE A 137 0.75 7.67 -1.21
N VAL A 138 1.90 8.27 -0.84
CA VAL A 138 3.20 7.90 -1.38
C VAL A 138 4.13 7.48 -0.26
N ARG A 139 4.62 6.24 -0.32
CA ARG A 139 5.63 5.75 0.63
C ARG A 139 7.03 6.03 0.11
N ILE A 140 7.85 6.65 0.96
CA ILE A 140 9.28 6.87 0.71
C ILE A 140 10.08 5.90 1.59
N GLY A 141 10.69 4.91 0.94
CA GLY A 141 11.44 3.84 1.61
C GLY A 141 12.90 3.74 1.19
N THR A 142 13.57 2.76 1.78
CA THR A 142 14.88 2.25 1.34
C THR A 142 14.76 0.78 0.97
N CYS A 143 15.61 0.30 0.06
CA CYS A 143 15.49 -1.06 -0.45
C CYS A 143 16.87 -1.68 -0.77
N GLY A 144 16.85 -2.99 -0.99
CA GLY A 144 17.96 -3.73 -1.57
C GLY A 144 17.74 -3.94 -3.07
N GLY A 145 18.61 -3.39 -3.92
CA GLY A 145 18.59 -3.60 -5.36
C GLY A 145 18.94 -5.05 -5.74
N LEU A 146 18.36 -5.53 -6.84
CA LEU A 146 18.49 -6.93 -7.31
C LEU A 146 19.04 -7.03 -8.73
N GLN A 147 19.22 -5.92 -9.42
CA GLN A 147 19.63 -5.90 -10.82
C GLN A 147 20.90 -5.04 -11.02
N PRO A 148 21.72 -5.32 -12.04
CA PRO A 148 22.90 -4.51 -12.33
C PRO A 148 22.55 -3.06 -12.71
N PHE A 149 21.34 -2.83 -13.24
CA PHE A 149 20.87 -1.50 -13.62
C PHE A 149 20.19 -0.73 -12.47
N THR A 150 20.20 -1.27 -11.25
CA THR A 150 19.72 -0.61 -10.02
C THR A 150 20.85 -0.45 -9.00
N PRO A 151 21.94 0.30 -9.32
CA PRO A 151 23.04 0.52 -8.39
C PRO A 151 22.59 1.27 -7.16
N THR A 152 23.43 1.31 -6.11
CA THR A 152 23.16 2.12 -4.91
C THR A 152 22.93 3.59 -5.27
N GLY A 153 21.92 4.22 -4.66
CA GLY A 153 21.49 5.58 -4.98
C GLY A 153 20.39 5.67 -6.04
N SER A 154 20.08 4.58 -6.77
CA SER A 154 18.93 4.55 -7.70
C SER A 154 17.61 4.70 -6.94
N PHE A 155 16.64 5.37 -7.57
CA PHE A 155 15.26 5.43 -7.10
C PHE A 155 14.41 4.43 -7.87
N ILE A 156 13.62 3.64 -7.16
CA ILE A 156 12.74 2.61 -7.74
C ILE A 156 11.30 2.95 -7.41
N ALA A 157 10.46 3.03 -8.43
CA ALA A 157 9.01 3.11 -8.31
C ALA A 157 8.41 1.70 -8.47
N SER A 158 7.74 1.21 -7.44
CA SER A 158 7.12 -0.12 -7.41
C SER A 158 5.82 -0.09 -8.22
N VAL A 159 5.85 -0.59 -9.47
CA VAL A 159 4.65 -0.65 -10.34
C VAL A 159 3.70 -1.74 -9.87
N LYS A 160 4.25 -2.90 -9.54
CA LYS A 160 3.55 -4.01 -8.89
C LYS A 160 4.42 -4.56 -7.77
N SER A 161 3.80 -4.99 -6.69
CA SER A 161 4.49 -5.51 -5.52
C SER A 161 4.07 -6.95 -5.22
N ILE A 162 5.04 -7.84 -5.16
CA ILE A 162 4.86 -9.26 -4.86
C ILE A 162 5.00 -9.43 -3.35
N GLY A 163 3.89 -9.66 -2.66
CA GLY A 163 3.86 -9.81 -1.21
C GLY A 163 4.19 -11.24 -0.77
N PHE A 164 5.27 -11.40 -0.03
CA PHE A 164 5.61 -12.66 0.67
C PHE A 164 4.99 -12.72 2.06
N ASP A 165 4.37 -11.65 2.51
CA ASP A 165 3.76 -11.50 3.82
C ASP A 165 2.42 -12.22 3.95
N GLY A 166 1.68 -12.38 2.84
CA GLY A 166 0.39 -13.04 2.79
C GLY A 166 -0.78 -12.22 3.37
N LEU A 167 -0.57 -10.96 3.79
CA LEU A 167 -1.56 -10.15 4.49
C LEU A 167 -2.86 -9.98 3.71
N LEU A 168 -2.75 -9.65 2.42
CA LEU A 168 -3.93 -9.36 1.62
C LEU A 168 -4.85 -10.57 1.43
N ASN A 169 -4.35 -11.80 1.65
CA ASN A 169 -5.15 -13.03 1.56
C ASN A 169 -6.20 -13.15 2.68
N TYR A 170 -6.14 -12.30 3.70
CA TYR A 170 -7.15 -12.22 4.77
C TYR A 170 -8.34 -11.32 4.42
N TYR A 171 -8.26 -10.55 3.30
CA TYR A 171 -9.28 -9.58 2.93
C TYR A 171 -10.12 -10.06 1.75
N ALA A 172 -11.44 -9.90 1.85
CA ALA A 172 -12.35 -10.13 0.73
C ALA A 172 -12.07 -9.13 -0.41
N GLY A 173 -12.31 -9.54 -1.67
CA GLY A 173 -12.06 -8.67 -2.82
C GLY A 173 -10.59 -8.62 -3.27
N ARG A 174 -9.66 -9.31 -2.59
CA ARG A 174 -8.23 -9.26 -2.96
C ARG A 174 -7.98 -9.59 -4.44
N ASN A 175 -8.75 -10.46 -5.04
CA ASN A 175 -8.59 -10.84 -6.45
C ASN A 175 -8.95 -9.71 -7.43
N ASP A 176 -9.74 -8.74 -6.99
CA ASP A 176 -10.14 -7.60 -7.84
C ASP A 176 -9.04 -6.55 -7.96
N VAL A 177 -8.06 -6.58 -7.04
CA VAL A 177 -6.95 -5.62 -6.94
C VAL A 177 -5.57 -6.26 -7.16
N CYS A 178 -5.52 -7.56 -7.47
CA CYS A 178 -4.28 -8.31 -7.69
C CYS A 178 -4.12 -8.76 -9.13
N ASP A 179 -2.87 -8.83 -9.60
CA ASP A 179 -2.51 -9.47 -10.86
C ASP A 179 -2.35 -10.98 -10.69
N LEU A 180 -3.43 -11.71 -10.90
CA LEU A 180 -3.47 -13.17 -10.71
C LEU A 180 -2.60 -13.93 -11.73
N GLN A 181 -2.37 -13.35 -12.93
CA GLN A 181 -1.54 -14.01 -13.96
C GLN A 181 -0.06 -13.90 -13.59
N LEU A 182 0.38 -12.72 -13.18
CA LEU A 182 1.75 -12.52 -12.70
C LEU A 182 2.00 -13.35 -11.42
N GLU A 183 1.01 -13.42 -10.52
CA GLU A 183 1.08 -14.24 -9.31
C GLU A 183 1.33 -15.72 -9.61
N GLU A 184 0.59 -16.28 -10.57
CA GLU A 184 0.76 -17.67 -10.99
C GLU A 184 2.09 -17.90 -11.71
N ALA A 185 2.48 -17.00 -12.63
CA ALA A 185 3.77 -17.07 -13.33
C ALA A 185 4.95 -17.01 -12.34
N PHE A 186 4.86 -16.15 -11.33
CA PHE A 186 5.87 -16.05 -10.28
C PHE A 186 5.97 -17.33 -9.45
N LYS A 187 4.84 -17.88 -9.00
CA LYS A 187 4.81 -19.14 -8.24
C LYS A 187 5.44 -20.30 -9.01
N GLN A 188 5.13 -20.43 -10.29
CA GLN A 188 5.69 -21.45 -11.16
C GLN A 188 7.21 -21.28 -11.33
N HIS A 189 7.66 -20.06 -11.63
CA HIS A 189 9.09 -19.76 -11.80
C HIS A 189 9.90 -20.05 -10.55
N MET A 190 9.36 -19.70 -9.38
CA MET A 190 10.03 -19.87 -8.10
C MET A 190 9.98 -21.31 -7.56
N ASP A 191 9.21 -22.21 -8.18
CA ASP A 191 8.85 -23.51 -7.57
C ASP A 191 8.37 -23.29 -6.12
N TRP A 192 7.33 -22.46 -5.99
CA TRP A 192 6.92 -21.92 -4.71
C TRP A 192 6.48 -22.99 -3.72
N SER A 193 7.20 -23.09 -2.62
CA SER A 193 6.94 -24.09 -1.59
C SER A 193 5.58 -23.87 -0.91
N PRO A 194 4.75 -24.93 -0.74
CA PRO A 194 3.48 -24.83 0.00
C PRO A 194 3.67 -24.55 1.49
N LEU A 195 4.90 -24.65 2.03
CA LEU A 195 5.21 -24.27 3.42
C LEU A 195 5.27 -22.75 3.61
N LYS A 196 5.44 -21.99 2.53
CA LYS A 196 5.38 -20.54 2.53
C LYS A 196 3.93 -20.09 2.32
N GLY A 197 3.53 -18.96 2.90
CA GLY A 197 2.25 -18.33 2.56
C GLY A 197 2.14 -18.09 1.06
N SER A 198 0.93 -18.14 0.50
CA SER A 198 0.74 -17.85 -0.92
C SER A 198 1.10 -16.39 -1.19
N PRO A 199 2.01 -16.11 -2.14
CA PRO A 199 2.29 -14.74 -2.52
C PRO A 199 1.09 -14.13 -3.22
N TYR A 200 0.98 -12.81 -3.16
CA TYR A 200 0.01 -12.04 -3.91
C TYR A 200 0.70 -10.89 -4.65
N VAL A 201 0.09 -10.40 -5.72
CA VAL A 201 0.68 -9.31 -6.52
C VAL A 201 -0.26 -8.13 -6.55
N ALA A 202 0.01 -7.14 -5.71
CA ALA A 202 -0.75 -5.90 -5.66
C ALA A 202 -0.26 -4.88 -6.69
N ILE A 203 -1.19 -4.10 -7.25
CA ILE A 203 -0.93 -3.11 -8.31
C ILE A 203 -0.94 -1.72 -7.68
N ALA A 204 0.14 -0.95 -7.85
CA ALA A 204 0.17 0.46 -7.46
C ALA A 204 -0.74 1.30 -8.38
N ASN A 205 -1.24 2.44 -7.89
CA ASN A 205 -2.07 3.32 -8.70
C ASN A 205 -1.29 3.84 -9.92
N PRO A 206 -1.73 3.55 -11.17
CA PRO A 206 -0.96 3.86 -12.38
C PRO A 206 -0.78 5.36 -12.61
N GLU A 207 -1.80 6.17 -12.36
CA GLU A 207 -1.73 7.62 -12.53
C GLU A 207 -0.73 8.25 -11.56
N LEU A 208 -0.69 7.71 -10.33
CA LEU A 208 0.25 8.16 -9.32
C LEU A 208 1.68 7.77 -9.69
N ILE A 209 1.89 6.56 -10.25
CA ILE A 209 3.19 6.14 -10.77
C ILE A 209 3.68 7.10 -11.87
N GLU A 210 2.82 7.42 -12.85
CA GLU A 210 3.20 8.34 -13.94
C GLU A 210 3.58 9.73 -13.40
N ARG A 211 2.79 10.24 -12.47
CA ARG A 211 2.99 11.57 -11.89
C ARG A 211 4.26 11.66 -11.04
N ILE A 212 4.54 10.64 -10.23
CA ILE A 212 5.64 10.67 -9.26
C ILE A 212 6.95 10.16 -9.86
N ALA A 213 6.93 9.03 -10.57
CA ALA A 213 8.17 8.41 -11.06
C ALA A 213 8.81 9.18 -12.21
N GLN A 214 8.00 9.74 -13.12
CA GLN A 214 8.49 10.42 -14.32
C GLN A 214 9.58 9.59 -15.04
N ASP A 215 10.63 10.24 -15.57
CA ASP A 215 11.74 9.58 -16.27
C ASP A 215 12.99 9.41 -15.38
N ASP A 216 12.89 9.74 -14.08
CA ASP A 216 14.04 9.78 -13.17
C ASP A 216 13.97 8.71 -12.05
N MET A 217 13.06 7.76 -12.18
CA MET A 217 12.98 6.57 -11.32
C MET A 217 12.88 5.30 -12.17
N VAL A 218 13.54 4.26 -11.74
CA VAL A 218 13.41 2.93 -12.36
C VAL A 218 12.04 2.35 -12.00
N ARG A 219 11.25 2.01 -13.00
CA ARG A 219 9.96 1.34 -12.84
C ARG A 219 10.17 -0.16 -12.90
N GLY A 220 9.64 -0.90 -11.93
CA GLY A 220 9.79 -2.35 -11.92
C GLY A 220 8.95 -3.04 -10.85
N TYR A 221 9.08 -4.36 -10.77
CA TYR A 221 8.45 -5.13 -9.72
C TYR A 221 9.29 -5.08 -8.44
N THR A 222 8.60 -5.07 -7.31
CA THR A 222 9.19 -5.06 -5.98
C THR A 222 8.72 -6.30 -5.22
N ILE A 223 9.60 -6.93 -4.45
CA ILE A 223 9.17 -7.94 -3.48
C ILE A 223 9.09 -7.29 -2.10
N ALA A 224 7.90 -7.37 -1.50
CA ALA A 224 7.67 -7.02 -0.10
C ALA A 224 7.73 -8.28 0.77
N CYS A 225 8.69 -8.31 1.68
CA CYS A 225 8.95 -9.47 2.52
C CYS A 225 8.48 -9.27 3.95
N GLY A 226 7.81 -10.25 4.54
CA GLY A 226 7.47 -10.29 5.97
C GLY A 226 8.67 -10.45 6.91
N GLY A 227 9.91 -10.31 6.42
CA GLY A 227 11.13 -10.39 7.22
C GLY A 227 12.36 -9.94 6.44
N PHE A 228 13.33 -9.36 7.15
CA PHE A 228 14.53 -8.78 6.55
C PHE A 228 15.62 -9.80 6.20
N TYR A 229 15.75 -10.88 6.96
CA TYR A 229 16.82 -11.87 6.78
C TYR A 229 16.41 -13.04 5.87
N GLY A 230 15.86 -14.10 6.42
CA GLY A 230 15.50 -15.32 5.69
C GLY A 230 14.56 -15.08 4.49
N PRO A 231 13.45 -14.35 4.64
CA PRO A 231 12.53 -14.07 3.52
C PRO A 231 13.18 -13.31 2.36
N GLN A 232 14.21 -12.50 2.63
CA GLN A 232 14.99 -11.82 1.61
C GLN A 232 16.27 -12.60 1.19
N GLY A 233 16.39 -13.87 1.53
CA GLY A 233 17.52 -14.71 1.16
C GLY A 233 18.83 -14.33 1.87
N ARG A 234 18.79 -13.67 3.04
CA ARG A 234 19.97 -13.42 3.86
C ARG A 234 20.22 -14.58 4.79
N GLN A 235 21.40 -15.12 4.76
CA GLN A 235 21.84 -16.18 5.65
C GLN A 235 22.98 -15.70 6.56
N ILE A 236 22.77 -15.78 7.86
CA ILE A 236 23.82 -15.53 8.85
C ILE A 236 24.14 -16.84 9.57
N ARG A 237 23.50 -17.15 10.69
CA ARG A 237 23.67 -18.43 11.39
C ARG A 237 22.65 -19.48 10.98
N LEU A 238 21.41 -19.04 10.73
CA LEU A 238 20.34 -19.92 10.25
C LEU A 238 20.47 -20.10 8.73
N GLN A 239 20.36 -21.35 8.30
CA GLN A 239 20.25 -21.67 6.88
C GLN A 239 18.88 -21.28 6.36
N ILE A 240 18.83 -20.76 5.14
CA ILE A 240 17.58 -20.47 4.44
C ILE A 240 17.05 -21.71 3.75
N GLN A 241 15.72 -21.81 3.61
CA GLN A 241 15.05 -22.97 3.05
C GLN A 241 15.39 -23.19 1.57
N ASP A 242 15.51 -22.14 0.79
CA ASP A 242 15.87 -22.15 -0.63
C ASP A 242 17.13 -21.31 -0.87
N PRO A 243 18.33 -21.94 -0.93
CA PRO A 243 19.59 -21.23 -1.16
C PRO A 243 19.66 -20.50 -2.50
N ASP A 244 18.88 -20.92 -3.50
CA ASP A 244 18.85 -20.31 -4.83
C ASP A 244 17.73 -19.27 -4.99
N GLN A 245 16.97 -18.97 -3.93
CA GLN A 245 15.85 -18.02 -3.98
C GLN A 245 16.21 -16.71 -4.68
N ASN A 246 17.33 -16.09 -4.31
CA ASN A 246 17.72 -14.79 -4.87
C ASN A 246 18.11 -14.87 -6.34
N LYS A 247 18.74 -15.99 -6.78
CA LYS A 247 19.04 -16.22 -8.19
C LYS A 247 17.76 -16.37 -9.03
N LYS A 248 16.76 -17.11 -8.50
CA LYS A 248 15.47 -17.26 -9.15
C LYS A 248 14.76 -15.90 -9.26
N VAL A 249 14.72 -15.10 -8.16
CA VAL A 249 14.13 -13.77 -8.13
C VAL A 249 14.80 -12.83 -9.15
N GLU A 250 16.13 -12.83 -9.23
CA GLU A 250 16.90 -12.01 -10.16
C GLU A 250 16.63 -12.37 -11.63
N ALA A 251 16.47 -13.68 -11.89
CA ALA A 251 16.20 -14.19 -13.23
C ALA A 251 14.75 -13.98 -13.70
N PHE A 252 13.81 -13.72 -12.76
CA PHE A 252 12.41 -13.57 -13.10
C PHE A 252 12.17 -12.32 -13.95
N GLU A 253 11.43 -12.53 -15.03
CA GLU A 253 10.97 -11.47 -15.93
C GLU A 253 9.54 -11.80 -16.38
N TYR A 254 8.68 -10.80 -16.42
CA TYR A 254 7.31 -10.91 -16.89
C TYR A 254 6.90 -9.60 -17.55
N ASP A 255 6.25 -9.66 -18.73
CA ASP A 255 5.89 -8.50 -19.53
C ASP A 255 7.04 -7.49 -19.75
N GLY A 256 8.25 -8.00 -19.96
CA GLY A 256 9.46 -7.18 -20.17
C GLY A 256 9.95 -6.44 -18.93
N MET A 257 9.37 -6.68 -17.75
CA MET A 257 9.82 -6.10 -16.50
C MET A 257 10.46 -7.14 -15.58
N LYS A 258 11.46 -6.69 -14.83
CA LYS A 258 12.17 -7.51 -13.83
C LYS A 258 11.82 -7.09 -12.42
N ILE A 259 12.12 -7.96 -11.47
CA ILE A 259 12.10 -7.62 -10.04
C ILE A 259 13.35 -6.79 -9.75
N CYS A 260 13.13 -5.54 -9.33
CA CYS A 260 14.22 -4.55 -9.17
C CYS A 260 14.77 -4.52 -7.74
N ASN A 261 13.95 -4.84 -6.74
CA ASN A 261 14.34 -4.67 -5.34
C ASN A 261 13.53 -5.50 -4.34
N PHE A 262 14.10 -5.62 -3.14
CA PHE A 262 13.43 -6.06 -1.92
C PHE A 262 13.14 -4.88 -0.99
N GLU A 263 11.95 -4.83 -0.42
CA GLU A 263 11.58 -4.02 0.74
C GLU A 263 10.52 -4.78 1.58
N MET A 264 9.71 -4.13 2.42
CA MET A 264 8.91 -4.84 3.41
C MET A 264 7.44 -4.38 3.52
N GLU A 265 6.94 -3.43 2.71
CA GLU A 265 5.62 -2.81 2.93
C GLU A 265 4.78 -2.57 1.66
N SER A 266 5.40 -2.50 0.48
CA SER A 266 4.75 -2.01 -0.75
C SER A 266 3.55 -2.83 -1.21
N SER A 267 3.54 -4.14 -0.97
CA SER A 267 2.44 -5.03 -1.35
C SER A 267 1.19 -4.75 -0.53
N ALA A 268 1.33 -4.68 0.79
CA ALA A 268 0.23 -4.36 1.69
C ALA A 268 -0.32 -2.96 1.42
N LEU A 269 0.58 -1.98 1.25
CA LEU A 269 0.17 -0.61 0.94
C LEU A 269 -0.65 -0.52 -0.35
N ALA A 270 -0.16 -1.08 -1.44
CA ALA A 270 -0.85 -1.02 -2.73
C ALA A 270 -2.20 -1.77 -2.68
N GLY A 271 -2.21 -2.98 -2.09
CA GLY A 271 -3.41 -3.81 -2.03
C GLY A 271 -4.49 -3.23 -1.12
N LEU A 272 -4.15 -2.85 0.11
CA LEU A 272 -5.12 -2.28 1.05
C LEU A 272 -5.65 -0.92 0.57
N SER A 273 -4.78 -0.06 0.03
CA SER A 273 -5.23 1.22 -0.53
C SER A 273 -6.25 1.03 -1.64
N SER A 274 -6.01 0.08 -2.55
CA SER A 274 -6.94 -0.20 -3.65
C SER A 274 -8.28 -0.76 -3.14
N LEU A 275 -8.26 -1.69 -2.16
CA LEU A 275 -9.47 -2.23 -1.53
C LEU A 275 -10.29 -1.16 -0.79
N LEU A 276 -9.61 -0.17 -0.19
CA LEU A 276 -10.22 0.94 0.55
C LEU A 276 -10.59 2.14 -0.34
N GLY A 277 -10.33 2.08 -1.67
CA GLY A 277 -10.65 3.17 -2.59
C GLY A 277 -9.70 4.36 -2.52
N HIS A 278 -8.45 4.15 -2.10
CA HIS A 278 -7.38 5.13 -2.06
C HIS A 278 -6.36 4.93 -3.19
N HIS A 279 -5.56 5.94 -3.46
CA HIS A 279 -4.47 5.89 -4.43
C HIS A 279 -3.13 5.77 -3.71
N ALA A 280 -2.36 4.71 -3.97
CA ALA A 280 -1.06 4.54 -3.34
C ALA A 280 0.02 4.04 -4.28
N MET A 281 1.27 4.41 -3.96
CA MET A 281 2.48 3.88 -4.55
C MET A 281 3.64 3.89 -3.55
N THR A 282 4.69 3.13 -3.85
CA THR A 282 5.95 3.14 -3.10
C THR A 282 7.11 3.56 -4.00
N CYS A 283 7.93 4.48 -3.48
CA CYS A 283 9.23 4.83 -4.03
C CYS A 283 10.33 4.46 -3.03
N CYS A 284 11.36 3.76 -3.47
CA CYS A 284 12.48 3.38 -2.62
C CYS A 284 13.81 3.83 -3.20
N MET A 285 14.73 4.24 -2.32
CA MET A 285 16.12 4.42 -2.69
C MET A 285 16.89 3.13 -2.42
N VAL A 286 17.70 2.70 -3.38
CA VAL A 286 18.59 1.55 -3.25
C VAL A 286 19.76 1.91 -2.33
N ILE A 287 19.84 1.28 -1.16
CA ILE A 287 20.93 1.48 -0.19
C ILE A 287 21.96 0.34 -0.18
N ALA A 288 21.60 -0.81 -0.71
CA ALA A 288 22.47 -1.95 -0.93
C ALA A 288 22.06 -2.67 -2.20
N ASN A 289 22.98 -3.17 -2.99
CA ASN A 289 22.69 -3.97 -4.19
C ASN A 289 23.20 -5.39 -4.00
N ARG A 290 22.32 -6.38 -4.14
CA ARG A 290 22.61 -7.80 -3.94
C ARG A 290 23.42 -8.40 -5.09
N TYR A 291 23.27 -7.86 -6.30
CA TYR A 291 23.99 -8.29 -7.48
C TYR A 291 25.46 -7.82 -7.46
N THR A 292 25.68 -6.52 -7.17
CA THR A 292 27.03 -5.93 -7.14
C THR A 292 27.71 -6.08 -5.78
N THR A 293 26.98 -6.54 -4.74
CA THR A 293 27.44 -6.63 -3.34
C THR A 293 27.83 -5.30 -2.71
N GLU A 294 27.40 -4.19 -3.29
CA GLU A 294 27.66 -2.84 -2.80
C GLU A 294 26.70 -2.46 -1.67
N MET A 295 27.17 -1.62 -0.75
CA MET A 295 26.38 -1.03 0.31
C MET A 295 26.74 0.44 0.50
N ASN A 296 25.75 1.30 0.54
CA ASN A 296 25.90 2.72 0.89
C ASN A 296 25.43 2.96 2.33
N THR A 297 26.38 3.15 3.25
CA THR A 297 26.09 3.45 4.65
C THR A 297 25.74 4.93 4.90
N ASN A 298 26.05 5.81 3.95
CA ASN A 298 25.83 7.26 4.05
C ASN A 298 24.66 7.75 3.17
N TYR A 299 23.58 6.97 3.09
CA TYR A 299 22.44 7.23 2.23
C TYR A 299 21.55 8.41 2.68
N LYS A 300 21.74 8.92 3.91
CA LYS A 300 20.86 9.96 4.48
C LYS A 300 20.80 11.24 3.64
N ASN A 301 21.90 11.63 3.04
CA ASN A 301 21.93 12.83 2.18
C ASN A 301 21.26 12.60 0.80
N THR A 302 21.28 11.37 0.30
CA THR A 302 20.69 11.03 -1.01
C THR A 302 19.17 10.83 -0.91
N ILE A 303 18.65 10.38 0.25
CA ILE A 303 17.21 10.20 0.45
C ILE A 303 16.45 11.54 0.39
N ASP A 304 17.11 12.63 0.74
CA ASP A 304 16.52 13.98 0.70
C ASP A 304 16.12 14.37 -0.73
N THR A 305 16.94 14.01 -1.73
CA THR A 305 16.58 14.17 -3.14
C THR A 305 15.31 13.39 -3.54
N LEU A 306 15.10 12.19 -3.00
CA LEU A 306 13.86 11.45 -3.23
C LEU A 306 12.66 12.12 -2.54
N ILE A 307 12.87 12.64 -1.33
CA ILE A 307 11.84 13.38 -0.59
C ILE A 307 11.40 14.62 -1.39
N GLU A 308 12.35 15.43 -1.88
CA GLU A 308 12.06 16.62 -2.70
C GLU A 308 11.25 16.26 -3.96
N LYS A 309 11.62 15.19 -4.66
CA LYS A 309 10.87 14.71 -5.83
C LYS A 309 9.44 14.33 -5.47
N VAL A 310 9.24 13.55 -4.42
CA VAL A 310 7.93 13.10 -4.01
C VAL A 310 7.07 14.27 -3.52
N ILE A 311 7.58 15.12 -2.62
CA ILE A 311 6.79 16.21 -2.02
C ILE A 311 6.35 17.25 -3.05
N SER A 312 7.17 17.49 -4.08
CA SER A 312 6.82 18.41 -5.16
C SER A 312 5.77 17.85 -6.12
N ARG A 313 5.71 16.51 -6.29
CA ARG A 313 4.88 15.81 -7.28
C ARG A 313 3.59 15.19 -6.72
N ILE A 314 3.46 15.06 -5.38
CA ILE A 314 2.28 14.47 -4.75
C ILE A 314 1.02 15.33 -4.82
#